data_8a90db9a824e303b82ceaeba1e79011a
#
_entry.id   8a90db9a824e303b82ceaeba1e79011a
#
_cell.length_a   1.000
_cell.length_b   1.000
_cell.length_c   1.000
_cell.angle_alpha   90.00
_cell.angle_beta   90.00
_cell.angle_gamma   90.00
#
_symmetry.space_group_name_H-M   'P 1'
#
loop_
_entity.id
_entity.type
_entity.pdbx_description
1 polymer ?
#
loop_
_entity_poly.entity_id
_entity_poly.type
_entity_poly.pdbx_seq_one_letter_code
_entity_poly.pdbx_strand_id
1 'polypeptide(L)'
;MPDMSVEEAVKQNCQALLIGDLMRVMNDLTPEAMAQLMQNAGGGMGAMPALRSFDIQSHAEEGDDHVFKIKFAGDQDFTAVATWRDVGGQWKIAALAMEQ
;
A
#
# COMPACT_ATOMS: atom_id res chain seq x y z
N MET A 1 8.32 -19.15 -1.52
CA MET A 1 8.25 -17.94 -2.35
C MET A 1 6.82 -17.69 -2.80
N PRO A 2 6.35 -16.45 -2.81
CA PRO A 2 5.02 -16.15 -3.36
C PRO A 2 4.93 -16.49 -4.85
N ASP A 3 3.76 -16.85 -5.30
CA ASP A 3 3.54 -17.22 -6.70
C ASP A 3 3.60 -16.03 -7.65
N MET A 4 3.40 -14.82 -7.14
CA MET A 4 3.45 -13.61 -7.94
C MET A 4 4.63 -12.75 -7.53
N SER A 5 5.09 -11.88 -8.44
CA SER A 5 6.14 -10.92 -8.12
C SER A 5 5.60 -9.86 -7.15
N VAL A 6 6.51 -9.22 -6.42
CA VAL A 6 6.13 -8.14 -5.51
C VAL A 6 5.49 -6.98 -6.28
N GLU A 7 5.98 -6.70 -7.48
CA GLU A 7 5.40 -5.64 -8.31
C GLU A 7 3.94 -5.93 -8.66
N GLU A 8 3.65 -7.18 -8.98
CA GLU A 8 2.28 -7.58 -9.30
C GLU A 8 1.38 -7.45 -8.09
N ALA A 9 1.88 -7.85 -6.92
CA ALA A 9 1.13 -7.71 -5.67
C ALA A 9 0.83 -6.23 -5.38
N VAL A 10 1.80 -5.35 -5.60
CA VAL A 10 1.62 -3.91 -5.43
C VAL A 10 0.54 -3.38 -6.37
N LYS A 11 0.60 -3.76 -7.64
CA LYS A 11 -0.39 -3.32 -8.62
C LYS A 11 -1.80 -3.77 -8.26
N GLN A 12 -1.95 -5.03 -7.86
CA GLN A 12 -3.27 -5.54 -7.46
C GLN A 12 -3.81 -4.81 -6.24
N ASN A 13 -2.94 -4.52 -5.26
CA ASN A 13 -3.33 -3.77 -4.08
C ASN A 13 -3.79 -2.36 -4.46
N CYS A 14 -3.03 -1.67 -5.32
CA CYS A 14 -3.39 -0.33 -5.75
C CYS A 14 -4.70 -0.32 -6.52
N GLN A 15 -4.93 -1.31 -7.40
CA GLN A 15 -6.19 -1.42 -8.12
C GLN A 15 -7.35 -1.65 -7.17
N ALA A 16 -7.17 -2.49 -6.15
CA ALA A 16 -8.20 -2.71 -5.14
C ALA A 16 -8.55 -1.41 -4.42
N LEU A 17 -7.54 -0.59 -4.13
CA LEU A 17 -7.76 0.69 -3.49
C LEU A 17 -8.59 1.63 -4.40
N LEU A 18 -8.32 1.63 -5.70
CA LEU A 18 -9.04 2.47 -6.66
C LEU A 18 -10.52 2.08 -6.77
N ILE A 19 -10.82 0.79 -6.73
CA ILE A 19 -12.20 0.32 -6.87
C ILE A 19 -12.94 0.24 -5.53
N GLY A 20 -12.27 0.59 -4.44
CA GLY A 20 -12.88 0.60 -3.11
C GLY A 20 -12.96 -0.77 -2.45
N ASP A 21 -12.18 -1.74 -2.92
CA ASP A 21 -12.12 -3.06 -2.29
C ASP A 21 -11.22 -3.01 -1.06
N LEU A 22 -11.74 -2.43 0.01
CA LEU A 22 -10.96 -2.19 1.21
C LEU A 22 -10.62 -3.50 1.94
N MET A 23 -11.45 -4.53 1.80
CA MET A 23 -11.16 -5.82 2.42
C MET A 23 -9.87 -6.42 1.84
N ARG A 24 -9.70 -6.31 0.52
CA ARG A 24 -8.48 -6.78 -0.13
C ARG A 24 -7.27 -5.98 0.35
N VAL A 25 -7.42 -4.65 0.42
CA VAL A 25 -6.33 -3.77 0.88
C VAL A 25 -5.95 -4.12 2.31
N MET A 26 -6.92 -4.27 3.20
CA MET A 26 -6.65 -4.60 4.60
C MET A 26 -6.02 -5.97 4.75
N ASN A 27 -6.40 -6.93 3.93
CA ASN A 27 -5.83 -8.26 3.97
C ASN A 27 -4.33 -8.27 3.63
N ASP A 28 -3.89 -7.29 2.85
CA ASP A 28 -2.48 -7.17 2.48
C ASP A 28 -1.64 -6.44 3.52
N LEU A 29 -2.25 -5.94 4.60
CA LEU A 29 -1.54 -5.22 5.66
C LEU A 29 -1.18 -6.15 6.82
N THR A 30 0.06 -5.98 7.33
CA THR A 30 0.41 -6.60 8.61
C THR A 30 -0.26 -5.81 9.74
N PRO A 31 -0.35 -6.38 10.96
CA PRO A 31 -0.89 -5.62 12.10
C PRO A 31 -0.14 -4.31 12.35
N GLU A 32 1.18 -4.31 12.16
CA GLU A 32 2.00 -3.10 12.33
C GLU A 32 1.65 -2.05 11.30
N ALA A 33 1.48 -2.44 10.04
CA ALA A 33 1.12 -1.52 8.98
C ALA A 33 -0.30 -0.98 9.18
N MET A 34 -1.21 -1.83 9.64
CA MET A 34 -2.57 -1.42 9.98
C MET A 34 -2.57 -0.33 11.04
N ALA A 35 -1.76 -0.52 12.10
CA ALA A 35 -1.64 0.48 13.17
C ALA A 35 -1.09 1.81 12.63
N GLN A 36 -0.09 1.74 11.75
CA GLN A 36 0.48 2.95 11.14
C GLN A 36 -0.55 3.68 10.28
N LEU A 37 -1.33 2.92 9.53
CA LEU A 37 -2.39 3.50 8.69
C LEU A 37 -3.41 4.24 9.54
N MET A 38 -3.84 3.63 10.64
CA MET A 38 -4.80 4.25 11.55
C MET A 38 -4.24 5.52 12.19
N GLN A 39 -2.95 5.53 12.56
CA GLN A 39 -2.31 6.70 13.11
C GLN A 39 -2.22 7.83 12.08
N ASN A 40 -1.85 7.49 10.85
CA ASN A 40 -1.71 8.48 9.78
C ASN A 40 -3.06 9.06 9.35
N ALA A 41 -4.11 8.27 9.45
CA ALA A 41 -5.45 8.72 9.09
C ALA A 41 -6.07 9.62 10.18
N GLY A 42 -5.46 9.70 11.36
CA GLY A 42 -5.97 10.53 12.45
C GLY A 42 -7.37 10.15 12.89
N GLY A 43 -7.74 8.88 12.76
CA GLY A 43 -9.07 8.39 13.09
C GLY A 43 -10.12 8.65 12.03
N GLY A 44 -9.73 9.27 10.91
CA GLY A 44 -10.66 9.64 9.85
C GLY A 44 -10.77 8.61 8.73
N MET A 45 -10.86 7.34 9.05
CA MET A 45 -10.88 6.28 8.05
C MET A 45 -12.05 6.36 7.07
N GLY A 46 -13.10 7.07 7.42
CA GLY A 46 -14.24 7.24 6.53
C GLY A 46 -14.08 8.33 5.49
N ALA A 47 -12.96 9.06 5.52
CA ALA A 47 -12.77 10.25 4.70
C ALA A 47 -11.73 10.06 3.60
N MET A 48 -11.54 8.84 3.10
CA MET A 48 -10.61 8.62 1.99
C MET A 48 -11.11 9.31 0.73
N PRO A 49 -10.26 10.12 0.07
CA PRO A 49 -10.67 10.74 -1.19
C PRO A 49 -10.85 9.66 -2.27
N ALA A 50 -11.72 9.93 -3.23
CA ALA A 50 -11.87 9.05 -4.37
C ALA A 50 -10.60 9.07 -5.21
N LEU A 51 -10.06 7.91 -5.51
CA LEU A 51 -8.84 7.78 -6.29
C LEU A 51 -9.18 7.32 -7.71
N ARG A 52 -8.46 7.85 -8.69
CA ARG A 52 -8.68 7.55 -10.11
C ARG A 52 -7.53 6.81 -10.75
N SER A 53 -6.32 7.03 -10.26
CA SER A 53 -5.14 6.40 -10.83
C SER A 53 -4.02 6.29 -9.81
N PHE A 54 -3.05 5.47 -10.14
CA PHE A 54 -1.83 5.37 -9.35
C PHE A 54 -0.63 5.25 -10.29
N ASP A 55 0.55 5.65 -9.79
CA ASP A 55 1.79 5.57 -10.51
C ASP A 55 2.91 5.14 -9.58
N ILE A 56 3.57 4.03 -9.89
CA ILE A 56 4.71 3.54 -9.10
C ILE A 56 5.93 4.35 -9.52
N GLN A 57 6.42 5.20 -8.62
CA GLN A 57 7.51 6.12 -8.93
C GLN A 57 8.88 5.51 -8.68
N SER A 58 8.99 4.65 -7.67
CA SER A 58 10.27 4.02 -7.39
C SER A 58 10.07 2.68 -6.67
N HIS A 59 11.08 1.82 -6.81
CA HIS A 59 11.13 0.54 -6.14
C HIS A 59 12.56 0.31 -5.69
N ALA A 60 12.76 0.16 -4.39
CA ALA A 60 14.07 -0.12 -3.80
C ALA A 60 14.01 -1.42 -3.01
N GLU A 61 15.08 -2.18 -3.06
CA GLU A 61 15.20 -3.39 -2.25
C GLU A 61 16.10 -3.10 -1.06
N GLU A 62 15.63 -3.44 0.13
CA GLU A 62 16.39 -3.28 1.38
C GLU A 62 16.35 -4.60 2.13
N GLY A 63 17.38 -5.42 1.90
CA GLY A 63 17.41 -6.79 2.44
C GLY A 63 16.29 -7.61 1.85
N ASP A 64 15.42 -8.15 2.70
CA ASP A 64 14.27 -8.93 2.26
C ASP A 64 13.04 -8.06 1.98
N ASP A 65 13.13 -6.75 2.20
CA ASP A 65 12.04 -5.83 2.04
C ASP A 65 12.11 -5.13 0.69
N HIS A 66 10.92 -4.74 0.19
CA HIS A 66 10.80 -3.97 -1.04
C HIS A 66 10.03 -2.69 -0.72
N VAL A 67 10.65 -1.54 -0.95
CA VAL A 67 10.06 -0.25 -0.67
C VAL A 67 9.56 0.37 -1.97
N PHE A 68 8.26 0.63 -2.03
CA PHE A 68 7.63 1.24 -3.19
C PHE A 68 7.13 2.63 -2.86
N LYS A 69 7.45 3.58 -3.73
CA LYS A 69 6.91 4.92 -3.66
C LYS A 69 5.84 5.05 -4.75
N ILE A 70 4.61 5.29 -4.34
CA ILE A 70 3.46 5.26 -5.24
C ILE A 70 2.69 6.56 -5.11
N LYS A 71 2.50 7.25 -6.24
CA LYS A 71 1.67 8.44 -6.29
C LYS A 71 0.26 8.08 -6.66
N PHE A 72 -0.70 8.50 -5.86
CA PHE A 72 -2.12 8.33 -6.13
C PHE A 72 -2.72 9.67 -6.55
N ALA A 73 -3.55 9.64 -7.56
CA ALA A 73 -4.24 10.81 -8.08
C ALA A 73 -5.74 10.61 -8.01
N GLY A 74 -6.46 11.66 -7.66
CA GLY A 74 -7.91 11.64 -7.53
C GLY A 74 -8.40 13.00 -7.09
N ASP A 75 -9.36 13.02 -6.17
CA ASP A 75 -9.84 14.28 -5.59
C ASP A 75 -8.73 15.01 -4.87
N GLN A 76 -7.80 14.26 -4.27
CA GLN A 76 -6.56 14.79 -3.71
C GLN A 76 -5.43 13.87 -4.14
N ASP A 77 -4.30 14.46 -4.48
CA ASP A 77 -3.12 13.70 -4.82
C ASP A 77 -2.27 13.48 -3.57
N PHE A 78 -1.72 12.29 -3.43
CA PHE A 78 -0.78 12.01 -2.36
C PHE A 78 0.19 10.92 -2.78
N THR A 79 1.32 10.84 -2.08
CA THR A 79 2.32 9.81 -2.33
C THR A 79 2.44 8.94 -1.10
N ALA A 80 2.35 7.64 -1.29
CA ALA A 80 2.52 6.66 -0.24
C ALA A 80 3.84 5.94 -0.40
N VAL A 81 4.50 5.66 0.71
CA VAL A 81 5.71 4.83 0.75
C VAL A 81 5.35 3.55 1.48
N ALA A 82 5.32 2.45 0.76
CA ALA A 82 4.91 1.16 1.29
C ALA A 82 6.08 0.19 1.26
N THR A 83 6.34 -0.45 2.41
CA THR A 83 7.35 -1.49 2.52
C THR A 83 6.66 -2.84 2.47
N TRP A 84 6.98 -3.62 1.45
CA TRP A 84 6.41 -4.95 1.24
C TRP A 84 7.39 -6.02 1.66
N ARG A 85 6.87 -7.08 2.25
CA ARG A 85 7.67 -8.20 2.76
C ARG A 85 6.96 -9.51 2.50
N ASP A 86 7.72 -10.55 2.21
CA ASP A 86 7.19 -11.91 2.13
C ASP A 86 6.91 -12.41 3.55
N VAL A 87 5.65 -12.64 3.85
CA VAL A 87 5.21 -13.16 5.16
C VAL A 87 4.48 -14.47 4.92
N GLY A 88 5.14 -15.57 5.21
CA GLY A 88 4.54 -16.89 5.07
C GLY A 88 4.15 -17.26 3.65
N GLY A 89 4.90 -16.79 2.65
CA GLY A 89 4.63 -17.05 1.24
C GLY A 89 3.64 -16.10 0.61
N GLN A 90 3.33 -14.99 1.29
CA GLN A 90 2.44 -13.95 0.76
C GLN A 90 3.11 -12.59 0.88
N TRP A 91 2.90 -11.75 -0.13
CA TRP A 91 3.37 -10.37 -0.07
C TRP A 91 2.45 -9.55 0.82
N LYS A 92 3.02 -8.93 1.86
CA LYS A 92 2.27 -8.10 2.81
C LYS A 92 2.96 -6.75 2.95
N ILE A 93 2.17 -5.72 3.23
CA ILE A 93 2.71 -4.41 3.57
C ILE A 93 3.10 -4.43 5.03
N ALA A 94 4.42 -4.32 5.30
CA ALA A 94 4.96 -4.36 6.65
C ALA A 94 5.04 -2.97 7.28
N ALA A 95 5.13 -1.93 6.45
CA ALA A 95 5.17 -0.54 6.92
C ALA A 95 4.55 0.35 5.86
N LEU A 96 3.90 1.42 6.31
CA LEU A 96 3.23 2.36 5.42
C LEU A 96 3.41 3.77 5.95
N ALA A 97 3.81 4.68 5.07
CA ALA A 97 3.97 6.09 5.41
C ALA A 97 3.41 6.94 4.27
N MET A 98 2.94 8.12 4.62
CA MET A 98 2.48 9.10 3.63
C MET A 98 3.53 10.18 3.49
N GLU A 99 3.88 10.50 2.24
CA GLU A 99 4.79 11.58 1.92
C GLU A 99 3.98 12.80 1.55
N GLN A 100 4.33 13.92 2.13
CA GLN A 100 3.64 15.18 1.83
C GLN A 100 4.39 15.99 0.79
#